data_72f6cf58f1a80e7fdb31c29750a24a96
#
_entry.id   72f6cf58f1a80e7fdb31c29750a24a96
#
_cell.length_a   1.000
_cell.length_b   1.000
_cell.length_c   1.000
_cell.angle_alpha   90.00
_cell.angle_beta   90.00
_cell.angle_gamma   90.00
#
_symmetry.space_group_name_H-M   'P 1'
#
loop_
_entity.id
_entity.type
_entity.pdbx_description
1 polymer ?
#
loop_
_entity_poly.entity_id
_entity_poly.type
_entity_poly.pdbx_seq_one_letter_code
_entity_poly.pdbx_strand_id
1 'polypeptide(L)'
;TLARLPYGRELIVTLAGVTVNLFCAVLLALLGLRTWREWCFVFAGAHLVLAAFNLLPVVPLDGARALCLAMSFFLGPTAGERVTAAVSLACSLALCALGLKLSLELHSGWLFAFAAFGLLWGTLRQLGLARGGKSL
;
A
#
# COMPACT_ATOMS: atom_id res chain seq x y z
N THR A 1 -3.76 -28.76 -2.37
CA THR A 1 -4.17 -27.86 -3.47
C THR A 1 -5.03 -26.76 -2.88
N LEU A 2 -4.42 -25.66 -2.44
CA LEU A 2 -5.16 -24.44 -2.10
C LEU A 2 -5.81 -23.94 -3.40
N ALA A 3 -7.13 -24.10 -3.50
CA ALA A 3 -7.90 -23.58 -4.60
C ALA A 3 -7.66 -22.06 -4.68
N ARG A 4 -6.99 -21.60 -5.74
CA ARG A 4 -6.81 -20.16 -5.97
C ARG A 4 -8.20 -19.56 -6.15
N LEU A 5 -8.55 -18.62 -5.31
CA LEU A 5 -9.80 -17.87 -5.44
C LEU A 5 -9.81 -17.19 -6.82
N PRO A 6 -10.94 -17.09 -7.52
CA PRO A 6 -11.02 -16.34 -8.76
C PRO A 6 -10.58 -14.89 -8.49
N TYR A 7 -9.83 -14.31 -9.41
CA TYR A 7 -9.20 -12.97 -9.28
C TYR A 7 -10.11 -11.91 -8.67
N GLY A 8 -11.40 -11.92 -9.02
CA GLY A 8 -12.37 -10.96 -8.49
C GLY A 8 -12.61 -11.10 -6.98
N ARG A 9 -12.69 -12.32 -6.46
CA ARG A 9 -12.87 -12.54 -5.02
C ARG A 9 -11.60 -12.16 -4.24
N GLU A 10 -10.45 -12.44 -4.80
CA GLU A 10 -9.17 -12.08 -4.18
C GLU A 10 -8.99 -10.56 -4.16
N LEU A 11 -9.40 -9.85 -5.21
CA LEU A 11 -9.40 -8.40 -5.28
C LEU A 11 -10.33 -7.78 -4.22
N ILE A 12 -11.54 -8.31 -4.05
CA ILE A 12 -12.49 -7.84 -3.03
C ILE A 12 -11.89 -8.00 -1.63
N VAL A 13 -11.28 -9.14 -1.33
CA VAL A 13 -10.64 -9.39 -0.03
C VAL A 13 -9.47 -8.42 0.19
N THR A 14 -8.67 -8.18 -0.83
CA THR A 14 -7.53 -7.25 -0.76
C THR A 14 -8.00 -5.81 -0.49
N LEU A 15 -9.07 -5.38 -1.14
CA LEU A 15 -9.60 -4.02 -0.96
C LEU A 15 -10.49 -3.86 0.28
N ALA A 16 -10.90 -4.96 0.93
CA ALA A 16 -11.76 -4.89 2.11
C ALA A 16 -11.14 -4.07 3.24
N GLY A 17 -9.83 -4.18 3.49
CA GLY A 17 -9.13 -3.41 4.51
C GLY A 17 -9.18 -1.90 4.23
N VAL A 18 -8.94 -1.50 2.99
CA VAL A 18 -9.04 -0.10 2.55
C VAL A 18 -10.47 0.42 2.69
N THR A 19 -11.46 -0.39 2.28
CA THR A 19 -12.88 -0.03 2.37
C THR A 19 -13.32 0.19 3.81
N VAL A 20 -12.91 -0.68 4.74
CA VAL A 20 -13.20 -0.53 6.17
C VAL A 20 -12.58 0.75 6.72
N ASN A 21 -11.34 1.07 6.37
CA ASN A 21 -10.69 2.30 6.81
C ASN A 21 -11.40 3.54 6.27
N LEU A 22 -11.84 3.55 5.01
CA LEU A 22 -12.61 4.65 4.43
C LEU A 22 -13.97 4.79 5.11
N PHE A 23 -14.65 3.68 5.38
CA PHE A 23 -15.92 3.68 6.10
C PHE A 23 -15.77 4.25 7.51
N CYS A 24 -14.74 3.83 8.26
CA CYS A 24 -14.43 4.37 9.58
C CYS A 24 -14.11 5.89 9.53
N ALA A 25 -13.36 6.32 8.52
CA ALA A 25 -13.04 7.73 8.34
C ALA A 25 -14.30 8.58 8.14
N VAL A 26 -15.21 8.15 7.26
CA VAL A 26 -16.47 8.85 7.01
C VAL A 26 -17.35 8.85 8.27
N LEU A 27 -17.51 7.70 8.92
CA LEU A 27 -18.33 7.59 10.13
C LEU A 27 -17.82 8.49 11.26
N LEU A 28 -16.51 8.50 11.49
CA LEU A 28 -15.87 9.36 12.50
C LEU A 28 -15.97 10.84 12.13
N ALA A 29 -15.82 11.21 10.86
CA ALA A 29 -16.01 12.58 10.41
C ALA A 29 -17.45 13.07 10.64
N LEU A 30 -18.45 12.26 10.29
CA LEU A 30 -19.85 12.57 10.53
C LEU A 30 -20.16 12.69 12.04
N LEU A 31 -19.60 11.81 12.85
CA LEU A 31 -19.74 11.86 14.29
C LEU A 31 -19.08 13.13 14.87
N GLY A 32 -17.92 13.50 14.36
CA GLY A 32 -17.23 14.74 14.71
C GLY A 32 -18.04 15.98 14.40
N LEU A 33 -18.67 16.05 13.22
CA LEU A 33 -19.56 17.14 12.83
C LEU A 33 -20.79 17.25 13.75
N ARG A 34 -21.29 16.11 14.24
CA ARG A 34 -22.47 16.10 15.12
C ARG A 34 -22.15 16.43 16.59
N THR A 35 -20.99 16.01 17.06
CA THR A 35 -20.59 16.12 18.49
C THR A 35 -19.59 17.23 18.76
N TRP A 36 -19.07 17.89 17.71
CA TRP A 36 -18.01 18.91 17.80
C TRP A 36 -16.76 18.43 18.55
N ARG A 37 -16.48 17.11 18.51
CA ARG A 37 -15.33 16.50 19.18
C ARG A 37 -14.14 16.46 18.22
N GLU A 38 -13.09 17.19 18.52
CA GLU A 38 -11.85 17.24 17.71
C GLU A 38 -11.21 15.86 17.52
N TRP A 39 -11.27 15.00 18.51
CA TRP A 39 -10.78 13.63 18.45
C TRP A 39 -11.35 12.82 17.29
N CYS A 40 -12.61 13.02 16.96
CA CYS A 40 -13.23 12.32 15.85
C CYS A 40 -12.57 12.68 14.52
N PHE A 41 -12.19 13.92 14.32
CA PHE A 41 -11.49 14.35 13.10
C PHE A 41 -10.07 13.83 13.03
N VAL A 42 -9.37 13.78 14.18
CA VAL A 42 -8.02 13.20 14.26
C VAL A 42 -8.04 11.73 13.85
N PHE A 43 -8.95 10.94 14.42
CA PHE A 43 -9.09 9.53 14.06
C PHE A 43 -9.60 9.33 12.63
N ALA A 44 -10.53 10.15 12.15
CA ALA A 44 -10.98 10.13 10.77
C ALA A 44 -9.81 10.37 9.80
N GLY A 45 -8.97 11.36 10.10
CA GLY A 45 -7.75 11.64 9.35
C GLY A 45 -6.77 10.48 9.36
N ALA A 46 -6.55 9.85 10.52
CA ALA A 46 -5.67 8.69 10.65
C ALA A 46 -6.16 7.51 9.77
N HIS A 47 -7.46 7.20 9.79
CA HIS A 47 -8.03 6.16 8.94
C HIS A 47 -7.92 6.50 7.45
N LEU A 48 -8.10 7.77 7.08
CA LEU A 48 -7.96 8.21 5.70
C LEU A 48 -6.51 8.07 5.21
N VAL A 49 -5.55 8.49 6.01
CA VAL A 49 -4.11 8.33 5.72
C VAL A 49 -3.75 6.85 5.59
N LEU A 50 -4.24 6.01 6.50
CA LEU A 50 -3.99 4.57 6.47
C LEU A 50 -4.59 3.92 5.21
N ALA A 51 -5.80 4.31 4.80
CA ALA A 51 -6.42 3.85 3.56
C ALA A 51 -5.61 4.28 2.33
N ALA A 52 -5.20 5.55 2.27
CA ALA A 52 -4.38 6.08 1.19
C ALA A 52 -3.02 5.37 1.10
N PHE A 53 -2.40 5.12 2.26
CA PHE A 53 -1.11 4.40 2.33
C PHE A 53 -1.26 2.96 1.81
N ASN A 54 -2.31 2.26 2.23
CA ASN A 54 -2.56 0.88 1.80
C ASN A 54 -2.90 0.76 0.30
N LEU A 55 -3.37 1.85 -0.33
CA LEU A 55 -3.62 1.90 -1.78
C LEU A 55 -2.36 2.17 -2.62
N LEU A 56 -1.23 2.52 -2.00
CA LEU A 56 0.00 2.71 -2.75
C LEU A 56 0.41 1.42 -3.45
N PRO A 57 0.79 1.47 -4.72
CA PRO A 57 1.22 0.31 -5.49
C PRO A 57 2.66 -0.13 -5.13
N VAL A 58 2.92 -0.27 -3.84
CA VAL A 58 4.23 -0.63 -3.27
C VAL A 58 4.09 -1.90 -2.46
N VAL A 59 4.86 -2.91 -2.80
CA VAL A 59 4.92 -4.15 -2.03
C VAL A 59 5.56 -3.87 -0.65
N PRO A 60 4.97 -4.35 0.44
CA PRO A 60 3.91 -5.36 0.62
C PRO A 60 2.48 -4.82 0.82
N LEU A 61 2.17 -3.62 0.38
CA LEU A 61 0.87 -2.97 0.61
C LEU A 61 -0.24 -3.57 -0.27
N ASP A 62 -1.49 -3.39 0.16
CA ASP A 62 -2.68 -3.92 -0.53
C ASP A 62 -2.84 -3.36 -1.95
N GLY A 63 -2.42 -2.11 -2.19
CA GLY A 63 -2.43 -1.49 -3.51
C GLY A 63 -1.57 -2.21 -4.55
N ALA A 64 -0.39 -2.70 -4.16
CA ALA A 64 0.45 -3.51 -5.05
C ALA A 64 -0.22 -4.85 -5.38
N ARG A 65 -0.87 -5.47 -4.39
CA ARG A 65 -1.59 -6.73 -4.60
C ARG A 65 -2.80 -6.53 -5.51
N ALA A 66 -3.57 -5.46 -5.29
CA ALA A 66 -4.69 -5.10 -6.15
C ALA A 66 -4.23 -4.81 -7.59
N LEU A 67 -3.12 -4.07 -7.76
CA LEU A 67 -2.51 -3.82 -9.06
C LEU A 67 -2.08 -5.12 -9.74
N CYS A 68 -1.42 -6.03 -9.00
CA CYS A 68 -0.99 -7.32 -9.53
C CYS A 68 -2.17 -8.15 -10.02
N LEU A 69 -3.24 -8.23 -9.23
CA LEU A 69 -4.46 -8.96 -9.61
C LEU A 69 -5.13 -8.36 -10.85
N ALA A 70 -5.27 -7.03 -10.90
CA ALA A 70 -5.84 -6.33 -12.04
C ALA A 70 -5.00 -6.53 -13.31
N MET A 71 -3.68 -6.33 -13.22
CA MET A 71 -2.80 -6.52 -14.38
C MET A 71 -2.74 -7.99 -14.82
N SER A 72 -2.79 -8.93 -13.89
CA SER A 72 -2.82 -10.36 -14.18
C SER A 72 -4.09 -10.78 -14.90
N PHE A 73 -5.20 -10.12 -14.62
CA PHE A 73 -6.46 -10.36 -15.32
C PHE A 73 -6.40 -9.93 -16.79
N PHE A 74 -5.79 -8.77 -17.09
CA PHE A 74 -5.72 -8.22 -18.45
C PHE A 74 -4.55 -8.75 -19.28
N LEU A 75 -3.38 -8.94 -18.68
CA LEU A 75 -2.11 -9.20 -19.36
C LEU A 75 -1.55 -10.60 -19.05
N GLY A 76 -2.21 -11.34 -18.18
CA GLY A 76 -1.75 -12.64 -17.70
C GLY A 76 -0.83 -12.55 -16.49
N PRO A 77 -0.67 -13.65 -15.72
CA PRO A 77 -0.04 -13.65 -14.40
C PRO A 77 1.44 -13.19 -14.41
N THR A 78 2.21 -13.63 -15.40
CA THR A 78 3.64 -13.27 -15.49
C THR A 78 3.87 -11.81 -15.87
N ALA A 79 3.01 -11.25 -16.72
CA ALA A 79 3.06 -9.82 -17.07
C ALA A 79 2.58 -8.96 -15.91
N GLY A 80 1.50 -9.37 -15.22
CA GLY A 80 0.99 -8.70 -14.03
C GLY A 80 2.03 -8.58 -12.91
N GLU A 81 2.75 -9.66 -12.62
CA GLU A 81 3.85 -9.65 -11.64
C GLU A 81 4.99 -8.70 -12.03
N ARG A 82 5.40 -8.70 -13.31
CA ARG A 82 6.47 -7.81 -13.80
C ARG A 82 6.09 -6.34 -13.73
N VAL A 83 4.88 -6.00 -14.17
CA VAL A 83 4.38 -4.62 -14.12
C VAL A 83 4.30 -4.15 -12.68
N THR A 84 3.72 -4.96 -11.80
CA THR A 84 3.62 -4.63 -10.37
C THR A 84 4.99 -4.45 -9.74
N ALA A 85 5.95 -5.31 -10.05
CA ALA A 85 7.32 -5.20 -9.55
C ALA A 85 7.99 -3.90 -10.01
N ALA A 86 7.85 -3.54 -11.29
CA ALA A 86 8.41 -2.30 -11.83
C ALA A 86 7.77 -1.06 -11.20
N VAL A 87 6.44 -1.04 -11.09
CA VAL A 87 5.70 0.07 -10.47
C VAL A 87 6.04 0.19 -8.99
N SER A 88 6.08 -0.94 -8.25
CA SER A 88 6.45 -0.94 -6.84
C SER A 88 7.85 -0.42 -6.59
N LEU A 89 8.80 -0.79 -7.44
CA LEU A 89 10.18 -0.31 -7.34
C LEU A 89 10.26 1.19 -7.61
N ALA A 90 9.61 1.68 -8.66
CA ALA A 90 9.58 3.09 -9.01
C ALA A 90 8.93 3.93 -7.89
N CYS A 91 7.77 3.49 -7.38
CA CYS A 91 7.07 4.18 -6.30
C CYS A 91 7.87 4.15 -4.98
N SER A 92 8.50 3.02 -4.62
CA SER A 92 9.30 2.94 -3.40
C SER A 92 10.54 3.82 -3.46
N LEU A 93 11.18 3.94 -4.62
CA LEU A 93 12.29 4.86 -4.84
C LEU A 93 11.85 6.32 -4.74
N ALA A 94 10.71 6.67 -5.35
CA ALA A 94 10.14 8.02 -5.26
C ALA A 94 9.78 8.39 -3.82
N LEU A 95 9.16 7.47 -3.05
CA LEU A 95 8.86 7.67 -1.64
C LEU A 95 10.14 7.81 -0.79
N CYS A 96 11.18 7.04 -1.12
CA CYS A 96 12.46 7.12 -0.43
C CYS A 96 13.14 8.49 -0.67
N ALA A 97 13.13 8.97 -1.91
CA ALA A 97 13.65 10.29 -2.26
C ALA A 97 12.87 11.43 -1.58
N LEU A 98 11.52 11.32 -1.57
CA LEU A 98 10.65 12.27 -0.89
C LEU A 98 10.86 12.26 0.63
N GLY A 99 10.95 11.07 1.22
CA GLY A 99 11.20 10.90 2.65
C GLY A 99 12.55 11.48 3.08
N LEU A 100 13.59 11.28 2.26
CA LEU A 100 14.90 11.87 2.47
C LEU A 100 14.87 13.41 2.38
N LYS A 101 14.19 13.95 1.35
CA LYS A 101 14.01 15.39 1.20
C LYS A 101 13.31 16.02 2.40
N LEU A 102 12.18 15.41 2.82
CA LEU A 102 11.43 15.86 4.00
C LEU A 102 12.25 15.75 5.29
N SER A 103 13.08 14.71 5.41
CA SER A 103 13.99 14.55 6.56
C SER A 103 15.04 15.64 6.65
N LEU A 104 15.52 16.12 5.51
CA LEU A 104 16.50 17.21 5.44
C LEU A 104 15.88 18.59 5.71
N GLU A 105 14.64 18.80 5.25
CA GLU A 105 13.92 20.07 5.41
C GLU A 105 13.25 20.20 6.80
N LEU A 106 12.66 19.11 7.30
CA LEU A 106 12.01 19.06 8.62
C LEU A 106 12.89 18.26 9.58
N HIS A 107 13.43 18.89 10.60
CA HIS A 107 14.29 18.24 11.63
C HIS A 107 13.66 17.01 12.33
N SER A 108 12.40 16.71 12.09
CA SER A 108 11.66 15.55 12.63
C SER A 108 11.28 14.50 11.56
N GLY A 109 11.78 14.61 10.34
CA GLY A 109 11.42 13.75 9.21
C GLY A 109 11.97 12.31 9.22
N TRP A 110 12.72 11.91 10.25
CA TRP A 110 13.36 10.60 10.37
C TRP A 110 12.39 9.42 10.26
N LEU A 111 11.18 9.57 10.80
CA LEU A 111 10.14 8.53 10.74
C LEU A 111 9.73 8.24 9.29
N PHE A 112 9.58 9.27 8.47
CA PHE A 112 9.24 9.11 7.04
C PHE A 112 10.39 8.44 6.27
N ALA A 113 11.62 8.78 6.57
CA ALA A 113 12.80 8.16 5.95
C ALA A 113 12.89 6.67 6.33
N PHE A 114 12.69 6.30 7.59
CA PHE A 114 12.67 4.91 8.03
C PHE A 114 11.53 4.11 7.42
N ALA A 115 10.31 4.67 7.35
CA ALA A 115 9.17 4.01 6.74
C ALA A 115 9.41 3.78 5.24
N ALA A 116 9.89 4.78 4.52
CA ALA A 116 10.21 4.70 3.10
C ALA A 116 11.33 3.68 2.82
N PHE A 117 12.38 3.67 3.65
CA PHE A 117 13.46 2.68 3.56
C PHE A 117 12.95 1.26 3.83
N GLY A 118 12.08 1.09 4.83
CA GLY A 118 11.45 -0.21 5.13
C GLY A 118 10.63 -0.75 3.94
N LEU A 119 9.87 0.12 3.27
CA LEU A 119 9.13 -0.25 2.05
C LEU A 119 10.07 -0.63 0.89
N LEU A 120 11.12 0.14 0.67
CA LEU A 120 12.13 -0.15 -0.35
C LEU A 120 12.81 -1.50 -0.07
N TRP A 121 13.23 -1.73 1.18
CA TRP A 121 13.82 -2.99 1.59
C TRP A 121 12.87 -4.18 1.39
N GLY A 122 11.60 -4.03 1.78
CA GLY A 122 10.55 -5.05 1.55
C GLY A 122 10.39 -5.38 0.07
N THR A 123 10.34 -4.35 -0.78
CA THR A 123 10.23 -4.50 -2.25
C THR A 123 11.46 -5.23 -2.82
N LEU A 124 12.66 -4.81 -2.45
CA LEU A 124 13.91 -5.44 -2.93
C LEU A 124 14.02 -6.90 -2.47
N ARG A 125 13.68 -7.20 -1.22
CA ARG A 125 13.68 -8.56 -0.70
C ARG A 125 12.74 -9.47 -1.45
N GLN A 126 11.54 -8.99 -1.77
CA GLN A 126 10.54 -9.77 -2.51
C GLN A 126 10.94 -9.99 -3.96
N LEU A 127 11.54 -8.99 -4.60
CA LEU A 127 12.12 -9.13 -5.96
C LEU A 127 13.33 -10.09 -5.97
N GLY A 128 14.16 -10.07 -4.93
CA GLY A 128 15.29 -11.00 -4.76
C GLY A 128 14.83 -12.45 -4.56
N LEU A 129 13.79 -12.67 -3.75
CA LEU A 129 13.20 -14.00 -3.54
C LEU A 129 12.52 -14.54 -4.80
N ALA A 130 11.90 -13.68 -5.62
CA ALA A 130 11.32 -14.09 -6.90
C ALA A 130 12.39 -14.52 -7.93
N ARG A 131 13.62 -14.00 -7.82
CA ARG A 131 14.77 -14.45 -8.64
C ARG A 131 15.43 -15.73 -8.12
N GLY A 132 15.41 -15.96 -6.80
CA GLY A 132 16.02 -17.16 -6.19
C GLY A 132 15.19 -18.44 -6.31
N GLY A 133 13.90 -18.34 -6.58
CA GLY A 133 12.97 -19.50 -6.72
C GLY A 133 13.01 -20.22 -8.06
N LYS A 134 13.92 -19.88 -8.96
CA LYS A 134 14.07 -20.53 -10.29
C LYS A 134 15.36 -21.36 -10.43
N SER A 135 15.98 -21.75 -9.32
CA SER A 135 17.09 -22.70 -9.35
C SER A 135 16.78 -23.89 -8.44
N LEU A 136 15.87 -24.77 -8.89
CA LEU A 136 15.83 -26.23 -8.59
C LEU A 136 14.89 -26.89 -9.60
#